data_9e11adaa0021c30d63a4599e2beb1de8
#
_entry.id   9e11adaa0021c30d63a4599e2beb1de8
#
_cell.length_a   1.000
_cell.length_b   1.000
_cell.length_c   1.000
_cell.angle_alpha   90.00
_cell.angle_beta   90.00
_cell.angle_gamma   90.00
#
_symmetry.space_group_name_H-M   'P 1'
#
loop_
_entity.id
_entity.type
_entity.pdbx_description
1 polymer ?
#
loop_
_entity_poly.entity_id
_entity_poly.type
_entity_poly.pdbx_seq_one_letter_code
_entity_poly.pdbx_strand_id
1 'polypeptide(L)'
;TSPTGAVIRDMMRVLKRRWPMTEALLVPALVQGAEGAASICVGLHTLYERDDIDLIIVGRGGGSLEDLWCFNEEVVVRTIAASPVPIISAVGHESDVTLADFAADVRAGTPSMAAELAVPDGEKVMQELRDKRAQMDARIESLLAHKKALLKSYLASGLMREPAQLLASYAMALDQKTMALDHAMEAGFGAKTEAFTKKVAELEALSPLAVLGRGYTYAEKDGKALRSAKEINEGDTLSLYLTDGQVQAEVTSVTRKG
;
A
#
# COMPACT_ATOMS: atom_id res chain seq x y z
N THR A 1 -10.34 15.49 12.73
CA THR A 1 -11.44 16.50 12.65
C THR A 1 -12.23 16.58 13.95
N SER A 2 -13.15 17.58 14.06
CA SER A 2 -14.05 17.72 15.22
C SER A 2 -15.07 16.58 15.28
N PRO A 3 -15.38 16.03 16.47
CA PRO A 3 -16.29 14.88 16.61
C PRO A 3 -17.77 15.20 16.38
N THR A 4 -18.16 16.46 16.50
CA THR A 4 -19.58 16.91 16.43
C THR A 4 -19.93 17.65 15.15
N GLY A 5 -18.96 17.90 14.27
CA GLY A 5 -19.13 18.68 13.05
C GLY A 5 -20.04 18.04 12.01
N ALA A 6 -20.61 18.86 11.12
CA ALA A 6 -21.32 18.38 9.93
C ALA A 6 -20.38 17.55 9.02
N VAL A 7 -19.11 17.94 8.97
CA VAL A 7 -18.05 17.33 8.18
C VAL A 7 -17.96 15.82 8.36
N ILE A 8 -17.86 15.35 9.60
CA ILE A 8 -17.74 13.90 9.87
C ILE A 8 -18.99 13.14 9.43
N ARG A 9 -20.17 13.72 9.60
CA ARG A 9 -21.42 13.10 9.17
C ARG A 9 -21.52 12.98 7.67
N ASP A 10 -21.06 14.00 6.94
CA ASP A 10 -21.09 14.01 5.48
C ASP A 10 -20.05 13.02 4.93
N MET A 11 -18.84 12.98 5.48
CA MET A 11 -17.81 11.99 5.14
C MET A 11 -18.31 10.56 5.36
N MET A 12 -18.89 10.27 6.54
CA MET A 12 -19.43 8.96 6.87
C MET A 12 -20.57 8.54 5.95
N ARG A 13 -21.42 9.49 5.53
CA ARG A 13 -22.49 9.23 4.56
C ARG A 13 -21.91 8.84 3.20
N VAL A 14 -20.88 9.54 2.74
CA VAL A 14 -20.20 9.25 1.47
C VAL A 14 -19.48 7.90 1.53
N LEU A 15 -18.69 7.63 2.57
CA LEU A 15 -17.98 6.37 2.75
C LEU A 15 -18.94 5.18 2.76
N LYS A 16 -20.01 5.23 3.58
CA LYS A 16 -21.01 4.17 3.66
C LYS A 16 -21.75 3.94 2.35
N ARG A 17 -22.06 5.00 1.60
CA ARG A 17 -22.70 4.87 0.29
C ARG A 17 -21.77 4.24 -0.74
N ARG A 18 -20.51 4.69 -0.77
CA ARG A 18 -19.57 4.35 -1.82
C ARG A 18 -18.86 3.01 -1.59
N TRP A 19 -18.53 2.72 -0.32
CA TRP A 19 -17.88 1.47 0.09
C TRP A 19 -18.34 1.04 1.48
N PRO A 20 -19.44 0.29 1.61
CA PRO A 20 -20.04 -0.06 2.90
C PRO A 20 -19.14 -0.86 3.85
N MET A 21 -18.08 -1.46 3.34
CA MET A 21 -17.10 -2.23 4.13
C MET A 21 -15.99 -1.37 4.75
N THR A 22 -16.03 -0.04 4.55
CA THR A 22 -15.03 0.85 5.14
C THR A 22 -15.25 0.95 6.64
N GLU A 23 -14.21 0.68 7.39
CA GLU A 23 -14.13 1.03 8.80
C GLU A 23 -13.50 2.42 8.93
N ALA A 24 -14.12 3.29 9.70
CA ALA A 24 -13.66 4.65 9.91
C ALA A 24 -13.40 4.91 11.38
N LEU A 25 -12.15 5.18 11.72
CA LEU A 25 -11.74 5.61 13.04
C LEU A 25 -11.66 7.13 13.11
N LEU A 26 -12.36 7.73 14.05
CA LEU A 26 -12.29 9.16 14.30
C LEU A 26 -11.38 9.46 15.49
N VAL A 27 -10.31 10.21 15.26
CA VAL A 27 -9.52 10.84 16.31
C VAL A 27 -9.97 12.30 16.41
N PRO A 28 -10.56 12.70 17.54
CA PRO A 28 -10.98 14.07 17.77
C PRO A 28 -9.77 15.00 17.85
N ALA A 29 -9.82 16.11 17.10
CA ALA A 29 -8.81 17.16 17.15
C ALA A 29 -9.45 18.53 17.04
N LEU A 30 -8.89 19.51 17.76
CA LEU A 30 -9.18 20.91 17.53
C LEU A 30 -8.55 21.29 16.17
N VAL A 31 -9.35 21.88 15.29
CA VAL A 31 -8.95 22.23 13.93
C VAL A 31 -8.99 23.72 13.68
N GLN A 32 -8.94 24.50 14.75
CA GLN A 32 -8.90 25.97 14.76
C GLN A 32 -8.41 26.50 16.11
N GLY A 33 -8.00 27.77 16.14
CA GLY A 33 -7.49 28.43 17.35
C GLY A 33 -6.03 28.08 17.66
N ALA A 34 -5.50 28.68 18.72
CA ALA A 34 -4.07 28.59 19.08
C ALA A 34 -3.60 27.17 19.42
N GLU A 35 -4.47 26.30 19.92
CA GLU A 35 -4.16 24.91 20.25
C GLU A 35 -4.40 23.94 19.09
N GLY A 36 -4.91 24.43 17.95
CA GLY A 36 -5.28 23.61 16.81
C GLY A 36 -4.11 22.81 16.27
N ALA A 37 -2.96 23.44 16.05
CA ALA A 37 -1.77 22.78 15.51
C ALA A 37 -1.27 21.65 16.41
N ALA A 38 -1.16 21.89 17.71
CA ALA A 38 -0.75 20.88 18.66
C ALA A 38 -1.74 19.69 18.72
N SER A 39 -3.05 20.01 18.72
CA SER A 39 -4.11 18.99 18.74
C SER A 39 -4.11 18.12 17.48
N ILE A 40 -3.87 18.71 16.30
CA ILE A 40 -3.76 17.98 15.03
C ILE A 40 -2.54 17.03 15.07
N CYS A 41 -1.38 17.52 15.51
CA CYS A 41 -0.17 16.70 15.61
C CYS A 41 -0.36 15.51 16.56
N VAL A 42 -0.96 15.73 17.73
CA VAL A 42 -1.29 14.65 18.68
C VAL A 42 -2.22 13.63 18.04
N GLY A 43 -3.26 14.10 17.33
CA GLY A 43 -4.19 13.22 16.63
C GLY A 43 -3.53 12.39 15.54
N LEU A 44 -2.61 12.97 14.77
CA LEU A 44 -1.85 12.27 13.74
C LEU A 44 -0.91 11.23 14.36
N HIS A 45 -0.16 11.59 15.40
CA HIS A 45 0.71 10.65 16.09
C HIS A 45 -0.05 9.46 16.69
N THR A 46 -1.25 9.69 17.25
CA THR A 46 -2.13 8.62 17.72
C THR A 46 -2.50 7.64 16.61
N LEU A 47 -2.69 8.13 15.39
CA LEU A 47 -2.97 7.28 14.22
C LEU A 47 -1.72 6.57 13.70
N TYR A 48 -0.55 7.21 13.78
CA TYR A 48 0.73 6.62 13.33
C TYR A 48 1.20 5.43 14.17
N GLU A 49 0.75 5.36 15.43
CA GLU A 49 1.03 4.23 16.33
C GLU A 49 0.18 2.98 16.02
N ARG A 50 -0.72 3.06 15.03
CA ARG A 50 -1.64 1.97 14.68
C ARG A 50 -1.26 1.34 13.36
N ASP A 51 -1.20 0.01 13.35
CA ASP A 51 -0.88 -0.79 12.17
C ASP A 51 -2.11 -1.11 11.28
N ASP A 52 -3.32 -0.80 11.76
CA ASP A 52 -4.58 -1.11 11.07
C ASP A 52 -5.16 0.08 10.28
N ILE A 53 -4.37 1.13 10.05
CA ILE A 53 -4.78 2.31 9.30
C ILE A 53 -4.17 2.25 7.89
N ASP A 54 -5.02 2.24 6.87
CA ASP A 54 -4.61 2.25 5.47
C ASP A 54 -4.44 3.67 4.91
N LEU A 55 -5.21 4.64 5.45
CA LEU A 55 -5.26 6.01 4.95
C LEU A 55 -5.78 6.96 6.03
N ILE A 56 -5.27 8.18 6.05
CA ILE A 56 -5.72 9.24 6.97
C ILE A 56 -6.35 10.38 6.16
N ILE A 57 -7.49 10.87 6.64
CA ILE A 57 -8.10 12.12 6.15
C ILE A 57 -7.94 13.19 7.21
N VAL A 58 -7.21 14.23 6.89
CA VAL A 58 -7.14 15.45 7.70
C VAL A 58 -8.10 16.45 7.12
N GLY A 59 -9.13 16.79 7.86
CA GLY A 59 -10.18 17.63 7.31
C GLY A 59 -10.86 18.53 8.34
N ARG A 60 -11.35 19.65 7.82
CA ARG A 60 -12.12 20.61 8.57
C ARG A 60 -13.27 21.11 7.70
N GLY A 61 -14.32 21.58 8.35
CA GLY A 61 -15.42 22.33 7.70
C GLY A 61 -15.01 23.74 7.30
N GLY A 62 -15.83 24.41 6.54
CA GLY A 62 -15.62 25.80 6.16
C GLY A 62 -15.42 26.73 7.36
N GLY A 63 -14.74 27.83 7.15
CA GLY A 63 -14.39 28.87 8.13
C GLY A 63 -13.59 29.97 7.47
N SER A 64 -13.20 30.95 8.26
CA SER A 64 -12.35 32.04 7.77
C SER A 64 -10.91 31.57 7.53
N LEU A 65 -10.14 32.36 6.79
CA LEU A 65 -8.73 32.07 6.51
C LEU A 65 -7.89 32.00 7.80
N GLU A 66 -8.24 32.80 8.79
CA GLU A 66 -7.63 32.82 10.12
C GLU A 66 -7.85 31.50 10.86
N ASP A 67 -8.99 30.88 10.68
CA ASP A 67 -9.31 29.59 11.25
C ASP A 67 -8.48 28.43 10.62
N LEU A 68 -8.01 28.58 9.39
CA LEU A 68 -7.19 27.62 8.70
C LEU A 68 -5.71 27.74 9.05
N TRP A 69 -5.32 28.76 9.79
CA TRP A 69 -3.91 29.09 10.02
C TRP A 69 -3.13 27.97 10.69
N CYS A 70 -3.75 27.21 11.58
CA CYS A 70 -3.09 26.08 12.24
C CYS A 70 -2.58 25.01 11.25
N PHE A 71 -3.13 24.93 10.03
CA PHE A 71 -2.67 24.03 8.97
C PHE A 71 -1.48 24.59 8.16
N ASN A 72 -1.09 25.84 8.41
CA ASN A 72 0.11 26.46 7.84
C ASN A 72 1.30 26.43 8.82
N GLU A 73 1.12 25.92 10.02
CA GLU A 73 2.20 25.80 10.99
C GLU A 73 3.18 24.68 10.59
N GLU A 74 4.47 24.99 10.68
CA GLU A 74 5.55 24.08 10.28
C GLU A 74 5.43 22.71 10.98
N VAL A 75 5.03 22.68 12.24
CA VAL A 75 4.88 21.44 13.01
C VAL A 75 3.83 20.52 12.40
N VAL A 76 2.70 21.06 11.93
CA VAL A 76 1.64 20.29 11.30
C VAL A 76 2.08 19.78 9.93
N VAL A 77 2.69 20.65 9.13
CA VAL A 77 3.20 20.31 7.79
C VAL A 77 4.23 19.20 7.86
N ARG A 78 5.20 19.30 8.79
CA ARG A 78 6.20 18.25 9.00
C ARG A 78 5.60 16.96 9.52
N THR A 79 4.60 17.04 10.40
CA THR A 79 3.92 15.84 10.90
C THR A 79 3.19 15.13 9.77
N ILE A 80 2.48 15.87 8.90
CA ILE A 80 1.81 15.30 7.71
C ILE A 80 2.84 14.65 6.78
N ALA A 81 3.93 15.36 6.45
CA ALA A 81 4.97 14.85 5.56
C ALA A 81 5.71 13.61 6.09
N ALA A 82 5.70 13.41 7.41
CA ALA A 82 6.31 12.26 8.06
C ALA A 82 5.36 11.06 8.23
N SER A 83 4.17 11.12 7.64
CA SER A 83 3.16 10.07 7.79
C SER A 83 3.63 8.72 7.23
N PRO A 84 3.44 7.61 7.97
CA PRO A 84 3.73 6.27 7.48
C PRO A 84 2.69 5.75 6.48
N VAL A 85 1.51 6.39 6.41
CA VAL A 85 0.40 6.03 5.53
C VAL A 85 -0.05 7.24 4.72
N PRO A 86 -0.69 7.04 3.55
CA PRO A 86 -1.16 8.15 2.73
C PRO A 86 -2.11 9.09 3.48
N ILE A 87 -1.98 10.39 3.24
CA ILE A 87 -2.84 11.43 3.81
C ILE A 87 -3.60 12.15 2.71
N ILE A 88 -4.91 12.30 2.89
CA ILE A 88 -5.75 13.22 2.11
C ILE A 88 -6.02 14.46 2.96
N SER A 89 -5.63 15.62 2.46
CA SER A 89 -6.00 16.91 3.04
C SER A 89 -7.36 17.38 2.49
N ALA A 90 -8.25 17.79 3.40
CA ALA A 90 -9.56 18.36 3.10
C ALA A 90 -9.84 19.55 4.03
N VAL A 91 -8.92 20.49 4.03
CA VAL A 91 -8.88 21.59 5.01
C VAL A 91 -9.58 22.84 4.47
N GLY A 92 -9.35 23.23 3.24
CA GLY A 92 -9.89 24.42 2.61
C GLY A 92 -10.79 24.12 1.42
N HIS A 93 -11.54 25.14 0.97
CA HIS A 93 -12.24 25.10 -0.32
C HIS A 93 -11.24 25.26 -1.47
N GLU A 94 -11.70 25.22 -2.71
CA GLU A 94 -10.83 25.30 -3.90
C GLU A 94 -9.90 26.52 -3.91
N SER A 95 -10.36 27.66 -3.37
CA SER A 95 -9.59 28.92 -3.27
C SER A 95 -8.62 28.97 -2.09
N ASP A 96 -8.83 28.18 -1.05
CA ASP A 96 -8.14 28.32 0.24
C ASP A 96 -7.12 27.20 0.41
N VAL A 97 -5.93 27.44 -0.09
CA VAL A 97 -4.84 26.44 -0.06
C VAL A 97 -3.97 26.67 1.18
N THR A 98 -3.70 25.61 1.91
CA THR A 98 -2.81 25.60 3.08
C THR A 98 -1.51 24.88 2.80
N LEU A 99 -0.48 25.09 3.62
CA LEU A 99 0.77 24.34 3.52
C LEU A 99 0.58 22.83 3.80
N ALA A 100 -0.40 22.47 4.63
CA ALA A 100 -0.80 21.08 4.86
C ALA A 100 -1.28 20.39 3.57
N ASP A 101 -1.94 21.14 2.65
CA ASP A 101 -2.37 20.58 1.36
C ASP A 101 -1.21 20.20 0.45
N PHE A 102 -0.08 20.92 0.56
CA PHE A 102 1.15 20.58 -0.21
C PHE A 102 1.94 19.45 0.42
N ALA A 103 1.81 19.23 1.73
CA ALA A 103 2.48 18.16 2.43
C ALA A 103 1.73 16.82 2.34
N ALA A 104 0.41 16.86 2.11
CA ALA A 104 -0.42 15.69 1.94
C ALA A 104 -0.20 15.03 0.57
N ASP A 105 -0.45 13.71 0.48
CA ASP A 105 -0.36 12.97 -0.77
C ASP A 105 -1.42 13.38 -1.78
N VAL A 106 -2.62 13.73 -1.28
CA VAL A 106 -3.75 14.17 -2.11
C VAL A 106 -4.47 15.33 -1.42
N ARG A 107 -4.84 16.32 -2.21
CA ARG A 107 -5.71 17.41 -1.79
C ARG A 107 -7.13 17.21 -2.29
N ALA A 108 -8.10 17.37 -1.41
CA ALA A 108 -9.52 17.40 -1.73
C ALA A 108 -10.12 18.78 -1.39
N GLY A 109 -10.85 19.36 -2.32
CA GLY A 109 -11.48 20.69 -2.12
C GLY A 109 -12.63 20.69 -1.10
N THR A 110 -13.10 19.51 -0.67
CA THR A 110 -14.11 19.35 0.37
C THR A 110 -13.91 18.05 1.14
N PRO A 111 -14.38 17.95 2.39
CA PRO A 111 -14.35 16.70 3.14
C PRO A 111 -15.12 15.55 2.48
N SER A 112 -16.22 15.85 1.80
CA SER A 112 -16.97 14.84 1.03
C SER A 112 -16.18 14.31 -0.14
N MET A 113 -15.44 15.17 -0.85
CA MET A 113 -14.54 14.77 -1.92
C MET A 113 -13.38 13.93 -1.39
N ALA A 114 -12.83 14.26 -0.22
CA ALA A 114 -11.82 13.43 0.43
C ALA A 114 -12.35 12.03 0.72
N ALA A 115 -13.56 11.91 1.22
CA ALA A 115 -14.20 10.63 1.45
C ALA A 115 -14.46 9.86 0.14
N GLU A 116 -14.73 10.54 -0.97
CA GLU A 116 -14.86 9.91 -2.29
C GLU A 116 -13.52 9.40 -2.84
N LEU A 117 -12.44 10.14 -2.62
CA LEU A 117 -11.10 9.76 -3.04
C LEU A 117 -10.51 8.63 -2.19
N ALA A 118 -10.92 8.55 -0.91
CA ALA A 118 -10.43 7.56 0.04
C ALA A 118 -10.85 6.12 -0.28
N VAL A 119 -11.96 5.93 -0.99
CA VAL A 119 -12.53 4.60 -1.25
C VAL A 119 -12.91 4.42 -2.70
N PRO A 120 -12.83 3.19 -3.22
CA PRO A 120 -13.30 2.90 -4.57
C PRO A 120 -14.82 3.06 -4.68
N ASP A 121 -15.30 3.16 -5.89
CA ASP A 121 -16.74 3.14 -6.18
C ASP A 121 -17.24 1.70 -6.19
N GLY A 122 -17.97 1.31 -5.13
CA GLY A 122 -18.47 -0.05 -4.96
C GLY A 122 -19.43 -0.49 -6.07
N GLU A 123 -20.28 0.42 -6.55
CA GLU A 123 -21.19 0.12 -7.66
C GLU A 123 -20.42 -0.17 -8.95
N LYS A 124 -19.41 0.65 -9.24
CA LYS A 124 -18.54 0.46 -10.40
C LYS A 124 -17.77 -0.85 -10.32
N VAL A 125 -17.17 -1.16 -9.17
CA VAL A 125 -16.47 -2.43 -8.96
C VAL A 125 -17.41 -3.62 -9.13
N MET A 126 -18.62 -3.55 -8.56
CA MET A 126 -19.63 -4.60 -8.72
C MET A 126 -20.11 -4.74 -10.16
N GLN A 127 -20.25 -3.64 -10.89
CA GLN A 127 -20.60 -3.67 -12.31
C GLN A 127 -19.49 -4.32 -13.13
N GLU A 128 -18.25 -3.93 -12.93
CA GLU A 128 -17.08 -4.54 -13.58
C GLU A 128 -17.00 -6.05 -13.33
N LEU A 129 -17.31 -6.49 -12.12
CA LEU A 129 -17.35 -7.92 -11.77
C LEU A 129 -18.49 -8.66 -12.48
N ARG A 130 -19.67 -8.04 -12.55
CA ARG A 130 -20.83 -8.61 -13.29
C ARG A 130 -20.50 -8.72 -14.78
N ASP A 131 -19.91 -7.69 -15.36
CA ASP A 131 -19.53 -7.68 -16.78
C ASP A 131 -18.47 -8.75 -17.10
N LYS A 132 -17.46 -8.88 -16.25
CA LYS A 132 -16.46 -9.94 -16.36
C LYS A 132 -17.08 -11.32 -16.24
N ARG A 133 -17.99 -11.51 -15.30
CA ARG A 133 -18.71 -12.78 -15.15
C ARG A 133 -19.53 -13.10 -16.40
N ALA A 134 -20.31 -12.13 -16.91
CA ALA A 134 -21.10 -12.32 -18.12
C ALA A 134 -20.23 -12.66 -19.34
N GLN A 135 -19.06 -12.01 -19.48
CA GLN A 135 -18.08 -12.32 -20.52
C GLN A 135 -17.54 -13.76 -20.37
N MET A 136 -17.26 -14.20 -19.15
CA MET A 136 -16.80 -15.56 -18.89
C MET A 136 -17.88 -16.59 -19.26
N ASP A 137 -19.12 -16.36 -18.82
CA ASP A 137 -20.26 -17.24 -19.10
C ASP A 137 -20.50 -17.36 -20.62
N ALA A 138 -20.53 -16.22 -21.32
CA ALA A 138 -20.69 -16.18 -22.80
C ALA A 138 -19.54 -16.91 -23.52
N ARG A 139 -18.31 -16.79 -23.01
CA ARG A 139 -17.15 -17.47 -23.58
C ARG A 139 -17.23 -18.98 -23.41
N ILE A 140 -17.68 -19.45 -22.24
CA ILE A 140 -17.90 -20.88 -21.97
C ILE A 140 -19.03 -21.42 -22.87
N GLU A 141 -20.16 -20.71 -22.97
CA GLU A 141 -21.26 -21.11 -23.83
C GLU A 141 -20.85 -21.20 -25.31
N SER A 142 -20.13 -20.20 -25.80
CA SER A 142 -19.58 -20.21 -27.15
C SER A 142 -18.66 -21.41 -27.39
N LEU A 143 -17.77 -21.68 -26.43
CA LEU A 143 -16.85 -22.82 -26.51
C LEU A 143 -17.63 -24.16 -26.54
N LEU A 144 -18.63 -24.30 -25.68
CA LEU A 144 -19.49 -25.50 -25.64
C LEU A 144 -20.30 -25.65 -26.93
N ALA A 145 -20.87 -24.56 -27.46
CA ALA A 145 -21.60 -24.56 -28.71
C ALA A 145 -20.70 -24.98 -29.88
N HIS A 146 -19.47 -24.42 -29.95
CA HIS A 146 -18.47 -24.81 -30.94
C HIS A 146 -18.13 -26.29 -30.86
N LYS A 147 -17.85 -26.80 -29.65
CA LYS A 147 -17.53 -28.21 -29.44
C LYS A 147 -18.71 -29.15 -29.79
N LYS A 148 -19.94 -28.74 -29.44
CA LYS A 148 -21.15 -29.50 -29.81
C LYS A 148 -21.37 -29.51 -31.35
N ALA A 149 -21.14 -28.39 -32.03
CA ALA A 149 -21.24 -28.32 -33.48
C ALA A 149 -20.18 -29.20 -34.16
N LEU A 150 -18.94 -29.19 -33.63
CA LEU A 150 -17.86 -30.04 -34.11
C LEU A 150 -18.20 -31.53 -33.93
N LEU A 151 -18.69 -31.90 -32.73
CA LEU A 151 -19.13 -33.27 -32.46
C LEU A 151 -20.23 -33.71 -33.45
N LYS A 152 -21.24 -32.83 -33.65
CA LYS A 152 -22.33 -33.08 -34.62
C LYS A 152 -21.80 -33.28 -36.05
N SER A 153 -20.80 -32.50 -36.47
CA SER A 153 -20.19 -32.62 -37.82
C SER A 153 -19.46 -33.96 -37.99
N TYR A 154 -18.76 -34.44 -36.94
CA TYR A 154 -18.11 -35.73 -36.95
C TYR A 154 -19.12 -36.89 -37.00
N LEU A 155 -20.19 -36.80 -36.22
CA LEU A 155 -21.29 -37.78 -36.27
C LEU A 155 -21.98 -37.84 -37.66
N ALA A 156 -22.10 -36.71 -38.34
CA ALA A 156 -22.69 -36.63 -39.66
C ALA A 156 -21.76 -37.08 -40.79
N SER A 157 -20.46 -37.02 -40.60
CA SER A 157 -19.47 -37.27 -41.66
C SER A 157 -19.17 -38.75 -41.93
N GLY A 158 -19.91 -39.71 -41.39
CA GLY A 158 -19.76 -41.17 -41.67
C GLY A 158 -18.46 -41.79 -41.12
N LEU A 159 -17.65 -40.99 -40.44
CA LEU A 159 -16.39 -41.41 -39.77
C LEU A 159 -16.61 -42.35 -38.56
N MET A 160 -17.87 -42.65 -38.25
CA MET A 160 -18.24 -43.56 -37.16
C MET A 160 -18.02 -45.08 -37.55
N ARG A 161 -17.48 -45.39 -38.69
CA ARG A 161 -17.17 -46.80 -39.05
C ARG A 161 -16.03 -47.41 -38.24
N GLU A 162 -15.14 -46.56 -37.68
CA GLU A 162 -14.09 -46.99 -36.78
C GLU A 162 -13.91 -45.99 -35.63
N PRO A 163 -14.87 -45.94 -34.66
CA PRO A 163 -14.86 -44.94 -33.59
C PRO A 163 -13.63 -45.05 -32.66
N ALA A 164 -13.03 -46.24 -32.60
CA ALA A 164 -11.82 -46.48 -31.80
C ALA A 164 -10.57 -45.71 -32.31
N GLN A 165 -10.41 -45.57 -33.63
CA GLN A 165 -9.27 -44.80 -34.19
C GLN A 165 -9.45 -43.28 -34.00
N LEU A 166 -10.68 -42.79 -34.06
CA LEU A 166 -10.97 -41.37 -33.76
C LEU A 166 -10.67 -41.06 -32.28
N LEU A 167 -11.06 -41.93 -31.37
CA LEU A 167 -10.81 -41.76 -29.96
C LEU A 167 -9.32 -41.87 -29.63
N ALA A 168 -8.60 -42.78 -30.29
CA ALA A 168 -7.16 -42.94 -30.05
C ALA A 168 -6.34 -41.69 -30.41
N SER A 169 -6.66 -41.05 -31.55
CA SER A 169 -5.99 -39.79 -31.93
C SER A 169 -6.27 -38.62 -30.99
N TYR A 170 -7.48 -38.52 -30.48
CA TYR A 170 -7.83 -37.52 -29.50
C TYR A 170 -7.26 -37.78 -28.12
N ALA A 171 -7.20 -39.06 -27.70
CA ALA A 171 -6.53 -39.43 -26.46
C ALA A 171 -5.05 -39.03 -26.49
N MET A 172 -4.34 -39.34 -27.59
CA MET A 172 -2.93 -38.88 -27.75
C MET A 172 -2.78 -37.38 -27.76
N ALA A 173 -3.69 -36.66 -28.43
CA ALA A 173 -3.67 -35.18 -28.45
C ALA A 173 -3.99 -34.57 -27.08
N LEU A 174 -4.87 -35.18 -26.31
CA LEU A 174 -5.18 -34.77 -24.93
C LEU A 174 -3.99 -34.97 -24.00
N ASP A 175 -3.36 -36.17 -24.09
CA ASP A 175 -2.17 -36.48 -23.31
C ASP A 175 -1.03 -35.51 -23.59
N GLN A 176 -0.78 -35.20 -24.87
CA GLN A 176 0.23 -34.21 -25.25
C GLN A 176 -0.09 -32.81 -24.68
N LYS A 177 -1.36 -32.36 -24.71
CA LYS A 177 -1.77 -31.06 -24.18
C LYS A 177 -1.70 -31.03 -22.66
N THR A 178 -2.04 -32.12 -21.99
CA THR A 178 -1.91 -32.24 -20.53
C THR A 178 -0.45 -32.17 -20.13
N MET A 179 0.42 -32.92 -20.79
CA MET A 179 1.86 -32.84 -20.55
C MET A 179 2.43 -31.44 -20.81
N ALA A 180 1.98 -30.78 -21.88
CA ALA A 180 2.41 -29.42 -22.19
C ALA A 180 1.91 -28.42 -21.14
N LEU A 181 0.69 -28.59 -20.62
CA LEU A 181 0.15 -27.77 -19.54
C LEU A 181 0.93 -27.95 -18.25
N ASP A 182 1.21 -29.22 -17.89
CA ASP A 182 1.99 -29.54 -16.69
C ASP A 182 3.39 -28.92 -16.77
N HIS A 183 4.08 -29.09 -17.91
CA HIS A 183 5.37 -28.45 -18.15
C HIS A 183 5.32 -26.93 -18.09
N ALA A 184 4.30 -26.33 -18.69
CA ALA A 184 4.14 -24.86 -18.66
C ALA A 184 3.84 -24.34 -17.24
N MET A 185 3.03 -25.10 -16.48
CA MET A 185 2.77 -24.79 -15.08
C MET A 185 4.02 -24.92 -14.21
N GLU A 186 4.76 -26.02 -14.33
CA GLU A 186 6.00 -26.23 -13.60
C GLU A 186 7.05 -25.15 -13.91
N ALA A 187 7.22 -24.83 -15.20
CA ALA A 187 8.11 -23.75 -15.63
C ALA A 187 7.67 -22.38 -15.08
N GLY A 188 6.36 -22.08 -15.14
CA GLY A 188 5.80 -20.83 -14.62
C GLY A 188 5.93 -20.70 -13.10
N PHE A 189 5.70 -21.80 -12.38
CA PHE A 189 5.91 -21.85 -10.92
C PHE A 189 7.40 -21.73 -10.58
N GLY A 190 8.26 -22.44 -11.30
CA GLY A 190 9.70 -22.38 -11.11
C GLY A 190 10.24 -20.96 -11.26
N ALA A 191 9.87 -20.29 -12.35
CA ALA A 191 10.29 -18.90 -12.61
C ALA A 191 9.80 -17.93 -11.52
N LYS A 192 8.56 -18.09 -11.05
CA LYS A 192 8.03 -17.25 -9.97
C LYS A 192 8.72 -17.53 -8.64
N THR A 193 8.99 -18.79 -8.33
CA THR A 193 9.70 -19.19 -7.11
C THR A 193 11.13 -18.66 -7.13
N GLU A 194 11.82 -18.78 -8.27
CA GLU A 194 13.17 -18.24 -8.44
C GLU A 194 13.19 -16.72 -8.29
N ALA A 195 12.23 -16.02 -8.95
CA ALA A 195 12.09 -14.57 -8.81
C ALA A 195 11.80 -14.16 -7.37
N PHE A 196 10.94 -14.92 -6.67
CA PHE A 196 10.64 -14.69 -5.26
C PHE A 196 11.87 -14.90 -4.38
N THR A 197 12.57 -16.04 -4.56
CA THR A 197 13.80 -16.35 -3.80
C THR A 197 14.87 -15.28 -4.02
N LYS A 198 15.01 -14.79 -5.27
CA LYS A 198 15.92 -13.70 -5.58
C LYS A 198 15.54 -12.40 -4.85
N LYS A 199 14.24 -12.08 -4.82
CA LYS A 199 13.74 -10.90 -4.11
C LYS A 199 13.92 -11.01 -2.60
N VAL A 200 13.72 -12.19 -2.03
CA VAL A 200 13.99 -12.46 -0.61
C VAL A 200 15.48 -12.26 -0.32
N ALA A 201 16.36 -12.83 -1.15
CA ALA A 201 17.80 -12.65 -0.99
C ALA A 201 18.25 -11.17 -1.14
N GLU A 202 17.68 -10.43 -2.10
CA GLU A 202 17.90 -8.99 -2.25
C GLU A 202 17.45 -8.23 -0.98
N LEU A 203 16.28 -8.57 -0.43
CA LEU A 203 15.74 -7.96 0.79
C LEU A 203 16.62 -8.27 2.01
N GLU A 204 17.05 -9.52 2.15
CA GLU A 204 17.97 -9.94 3.22
C GLU A 204 19.32 -9.24 3.11
N ALA A 205 19.85 -9.09 1.89
CA ALA A 205 21.11 -8.38 1.63
C ALA A 205 21.04 -6.89 1.98
N LEU A 206 19.85 -6.27 1.82
CA LEU A 206 19.58 -4.86 2.17
C LEU A 206 19.18 -4.68 3.63
N SER A 207 18.94 -5.75 4.37
CA SER A 207 18.53 -5.69 5.77
C SER A 207 19.66 -5.14 6.66
N PRO A 208 19.44 -4.03 7.37
CA PRO A 208 20.41 -3.53 8.34
C PRO A 208 20.72 -4.53 9.46
N LEU A 209 19.73 -5.34 9.85
CA LEU A 209 19.89 -6.38 10.86
C LEU A 209 20.79 -7.52 10.39
N ALA A 210 20.76 -7.87 9.12
CA ALA A 210 21.66 -8.87 8.53
C ALA A 210 23.13 -8.38 8.53
N VAL A 211 23.35 -7.07 8.39
CA VAL A 211 24.68 -6.47 8.49
C VAL A 211 25.18 -6.54 9.94
N LEU A 212 24.32 -6.21 10.92
CA LEU A 212 24.65 -6.35 12.33
C LEU A 212 24.94 -7.81 12.72
N GLY A 213 24.15 -8.78 12.18
CA GLY A 213 24.35 -10.21 12.41
C GLY A 213 25.67 -10.77 11.88
N ARG A 214 26.32 -10.09 10.94
CA ARG A 214 27.68 -10.43 10.44
C ARG A 214 28.80 -9.87 11.31
N GLY A 215 28.47 -9.23 12.46
CA GLY A 215 29.42 -8.64 13.38
C GLY A 215 29.77 -7.18 13.08
N TYR A 216 29.06 -6.54 12.12
CA TYR A 216 29.17 -5.09 11.95
C TYR A 216 28.35 -4.40 13.05
N THR A 217 28.80 -3.20 13.39
CA THR A 217 28.20 -2.39 14.44
C THR A 217 27.79 -1.05 13.84
N TYR A 218 26.59 -0.62 14.14
CA TYR A 218 26.16 0.73 13.83
C TYR A 218 26.58 1.66 14.97
N ALA A 219 27.39 2.66 14.66
CA ALA A 219 27.88 3.60 15.64
C ALA A 219 27.14 4.95 15.54
N GLU A 220 26.80 5.51 16.65
CA GLU A 220 26.09 6.77 16.80
C GLU A 220 26.78 7.66 17.85
N LYS A 221 26.81 8.97 17.57
CA LYS A 221 27.23 9.99 18.51
C LYS A 221 26.14 11.07 18.56
N ASP A 222 25.66 11.40 19.74
CA ASP A 222 24.64 12.42 19.99
C ASP A 222 23.38 12.29 19.12
N GLY A 223 22.90 11.03 18.90
CA GLY A 223 21.73 10.76 18.08
C GLY A 223 21.96 10.83 16.56
N LYS A 224 23.23 10.87 16.11
CA LYS A 224 23.59 10.91 14.67
C LYS A 224 24.49 9.75 14.29
N ALA A 225 24.13 9.09 13.17
CA ALA A 225 24.91 8.02 12.58
C ALA A 225 26.32 8.49 12.19
N LEU A 226 27.33 7.80 12.64
CA LEU A 226 28.72 8.08 12.29
C LEU A 226 29.08 7.43 10.95
N ARG A 227 29.52 8.22 10.01
CA ARG A 227 29.94 7.76 8.68
C ARG A 227 31.44 7.95 8.41
N SER A 228 32.11 8.73 9.23
CA SER A 228 33.52 9.04 9.06
C SER A 228 34.26 9.15 10.38
N ALA A 229 35.48 8.63 10.41
CA ALA A 229 36.39 8.83 11.55
C ALA A 229 36.78 10.32 11.78
N LYS A 230 36.44 11.22 10.83
CA LYS A 230 36.68 12.67 10.99
C LYS A 230 35.70 13.32 11.95
N GLU A 231 34.57 12.66 12.22
CA GLU A 231 33.49 13.15 13.09
C GLU A 231 33.71 12.77 14.57
N ILE A 232 34.82 12.08 14.87
CA ILE A 232 35.08 11.50 16.19
C ILE A 232 36.38 12.09 16.72
N ASN A 233 36.39 12.37 18.01
CA ASN A 233 37.60 12.78 18.77
C ASN A 233 37.84 11.81 19.93
N GLU A 234 39.07 11.81 20.42
CA GLU A 234 39.41 11.06 21.63
C GLU A 234 38.63 11.60 22.85
N GLY A 235 38.09 10.71 23.65
CA GLY A 235 37.20 11.02 24.78
C GLY A 235 35.71 11.09 24.41
N ASP A 236 35.34 10.95 23.14
CA ASP A 236 33.92 10.90 22.75
C ASP A 236 33.28 9.59 23.20
N THR A 237 32.05 9.68 23.67
CA THR A 237 31.22 8.49 23.98
C THR A 237 30.35 8.14 22.77
N LEU A 238 30.50 6.92 22.28
CA LEU A 238 29.73 6.38 21.15
C LEU A 238 28.73 5.35 21.64
N SER A 239 27.55 5.38 21.07
CA SER A 239 26.57 4.30 21.20
C SER A 239 26.77 3.32 20.04
N LEU A 240 27.14 2.10 20.35
CA LEU A 240 27.32 1.01 19.41
C LEU A 240 26.10 0.09 19.47
N TYR A 241 25.43 -0.06 18.34
CA TYR A 241 24.29 -0.96 18.22
C TYR A 241 24.73 -2.30 17.62
N LEU A 242 24.53 -3.35 18.39
CA LEU A 242 24.76 -4.74 18.04
C LEU A 242 23.42 -5.41 17.75
N THR A 243 23.45 -6.66 17.32
CA THR A 243 22.23 -7.43 16.99
C THR A 243 21.32 -7.63 18.21
N ASP A 244 21.88 -7.72 19.39
CA ASP A 244 21.20 -8.10 20.64
C ASP A 244 21.20 -7.01 21.71
N GLY A 245 21.71 -5.81 21.40
CA GLY A 245 21.74 -4.72 22.36
C GLY A 245 22.55 -3.51 21.93
N GLN A 246 22.68 -2.58 22.88
CA GLN A 246 23.44 -1.36 22.73
C GLN A 246 24.55 -1.32 23.76
N VAL A 247 25.74 -0.91 23.33
CA VAL A 247 26.91 -0.72 24.20
C VAL A 247 27.37 0.73 24.06
N GLN A 248 27.70 1.34 25.20
CA GLN A 248 28.42 2.61 25.19
C GLN A 248 29.92 2.34 25.21
N ALA A 249 30.65 2.98 24.32
CA ALA A 249 32.09 2.88 24.21
C ALA A 249 32.72 4.27 24.18
N GLU A 250 33.80 4.44 24.92
CA GLU A 250 34.60 5.66 24.91
C GLU A 250 35.74 5.51 23.91
N VAL A 251 35.94 6.51 23.10
CA VAL A 251 36.98 6.52 22.07
C VAL A 251 38.32 6.80 22.73
N THR A 252 39.19 5.80 22.80
CA THR A 252 40.53 5.93 23.38
C THR A 252 41.57 6.46 22.44
N SER A 253 41.39 6.25 21.12
CA SER A 253 42.27 6.79 20.07
C SER A 253 41.59 6.82 18.71
N VAL A 254 41.96 7.74 17.85
CA VAL A 254 41.44 7.87 16.48
C VAL A 254 42.59 7.85 15.47
N THR A 255 42.67 6.77 14.68
CA THR A 255 43.62 6.71 13.55
C THR A 255 42.86 7.00 12.26
N ARG A 256 43.26 8.09 11.58
CA ARG A 256 42.65 8.51 10.31
C ARG A 256 43.51 7.99 9.16
N LYS A 257 42.92 7.26 8.21
CA LYS A 257 43.56 6.96 6.93
C LYS A 257 43.62 8.24 6.10
N GLY A 258 44.80 8.61 5.68
CA GLY A 258 45.03 9.72 4.75
C GLY A 258 44.45 9.46 3.35
#